data_db93ad56c561f5ccb264348c57075aa1
#
_entry.id   db93ad56c561f5ccb264348c57075aa1
#
_cell.length_a   1.000
_cell.length_b   1.000
_cell.length_c   1.000
_cell.angle_alpha   90.00
_cell.angle_beta   90.00
_cell.angle_gamma   90.00
#
_symmetry.space_group_name_H-M   'P 1'
#
loop_
_entity.id
_entity.type
_entity.pdbx_description
1 polymer ?
#
loop_
_entity_poly.entity_id
_entity_poly.type
_entity_poly.pdbx_seq_one_letter_code
_entity_poly.pdbx_strand_id
1 'polypeptide(L)'
;GYNKNIKKDFYIGANINLGYNSNRILNYDEAMLSEDYAYRYRNTGFALGQNWGYQIDRSVDPEKGKDGSGFFNSNDDITNSGLKYEIGTPRPGDFIYVDQNNDGVINDRDIVPIKYSSLVPKITYGASLSLQWKGIDLSCLVQGVGKFSKYYADAGIFEELSAKSYFDMHLNRWSEDRYQRKLQGEDITITHPRLANTTSTSHVKNDYYIMDASYVRLKNVELGYTLPQKISSFIGAEKIRFYVNGNNLYTWHHLETDSFDPEQTGPTQYPTMRTYNFGVNVTF
;
A
#
# COMPACT_ATOMS: atom_id res chain seq x y z
N GLY A 1 6.28 9.36 26.97
CA GLY A 1 5.28 8.50 27.63
C GLY A 1 4.67 9.16 28.86
N TYR A 2 3.49 8.75 29.19
CA TYR A 2 2.77 9.18 30.38
C TYR A 2 2.31 7.96 31.15
N ASN A 3 2.67 7.88 32.47
CA ASN A 3 2.30 6.78 33.34
C ASN A 3 1.86 7.36 34.68
N LYS A 4 0.64 7.05 35.11
CA LYS A 4 0.10 7.60 36.38
C LYS A 4 -0.89 6.65 37.05
N ASN A 5 -0.73 6.49 38.34
CA ASN A 5 -1.79 5.99 39.21
C ASN A 5 -2.72 7.16 39.56
N ILE A 6 -3.93 7.17 39.00
CA ILE A 6 -4.90 8.28 39.23
C ILE A 6 -5.59 8.11 40.58
N LYS A 7 -5.87 6.86 40.97
CA LYS A 7 -6.43 6.47 42.27
C LYS A 7 -5.80 5.15 42.70
N LYS A 8 -6.07 4.71 43.93
CA LYS A 8 -5.52 3.49 44.51
C LYS A 8 -5.65 2.26 43.60
N ASP A 9 -6.71 2.19 42.76
CA ASP A 9 -7.05 1.04 41.96
C ASP A 9 -7.10 1.37 40.45
N PHE A 10 -6.64 2.56 40.02
CA PHE A 10 -6.70 2.95 38.60
C PHE A 10 -5.35 3.46 38.12
N TYR A 11 -4.80 2.74 37.14
CA TYR A 11 -3.56 3.08 36.45
C TYR A 11 -3.84 3.36 34.98
N ILE A 12 -3.16 4.34 34.42
CA ILE A 12 -3.09 4.64 33.00
C ILE A 12 -1.63 4.79 32.58
N GLY A 13 -1.26 4.10 31.50
CA GLY A 13 0.01 4.25 30.83
C GLY A 13 -0.23 4.50 29.34
N ALA A 14 0.42 5.50 28.77
CA ALA A 14 0.39 5.80 27.34
C ALA A 14 1.79 6.14 26.83
N ASN A 15 2.20 5.52 25.73
CA ASN A 15 3.45 5.85 25.05
C ASN A 15 3.17 6.12 23.59
N ILE A 16 3.80 7.14 23.04
CA ILE A 16 3.76 7.47 21.62
C ILE A 16 5.19 7.61 21.13
N ASN A 17 5.49 6.95 20.03
CA ASN A 17 6.75 7.05 19.32
C ASN A 17 6.46 7.55 17.90
N LEU A 18 7.22 8.55 17.47
CA LEU A 18 7.17 9.10 16.13
C LEU A 18 8.60 9.21 15.61
N GLY A 19 8.88 8.58 14.48
CA GLY A 19 10.14 8.69 13.76
C GLY A 19 9.91 9.38 12.41
N TYR A 20 10.74 10.35 12.10
CA TYR A 20 10.83 10.93 10.76
C TYR A 20 12.20 10.64 10.18
N ASN A 21 12.23 10.04 8.99
CA ASN A 21 13.45 9.63 8.30
C ASN A 21 13.52 10.35 6.96
N SER A 22 14.65 10.97 6.66
CA SER A 22 14.92 11.57 5.37
C SER A 22 16.34 11.23 4.96
N ASN A 23 16.49 10.69 3.79
CA ASN A 23 17.79 10.41 3.20
C ASN A 23 17.84 10.95 1.78
N ARG A 24 19.04 11.19 1.29
CA ARG A 24 19.32 11.66 -0.05
C ARG A 24 20.66 11.11 -0.51
N ILE A 25 20.68 10.54 -1.69
CA ILE A 25 21.92 10.10 -2.33
C ILE A 25 22.69 11.35 -2.78
N LEU A 26 23.92 11.52 -2.29
CA LEU A 26 24.76 12.66 -2.63
C LEU A 26 25.57 12.41 -3.90
N ASN A 27 26.02 11.18 -4.09
CA ASN A 27 26.75 10.76 -5.28
C ASN A 27 26.48 9.26 -5.52
N TYR A 28 26.20 8.88 -6.74
CA TYR A 28 25.92 7.49 -7.14
C TYR A 28 26.85 7.00 -8.25
N ASP A 29 27.80 7.80 -8.70
CA ASP A 29 28.73 7.50 -9.81
C ASP A 29 27.96 7.09 -11.09
N GLU A 30 27.03 7.93 -11.49
CA GLU A 30 26.14 7.69 -12.63
C GLU A 30 26.85 7.97 -13.95
N ALA A 31 26.55 7.15 -14.98
CA ALA A 31 26.98 7.43 -16.34
C ALA A 31 26.46 8.80 -16.79
N MET A 32 27.29 9.55 -17.50
CA MET A 32 26.87 10.79 -18.13
C MET A 32 25.95 10.45 -19.31
N LEU A 33 24.66 10.63 -19.09
CA LEU A 33 23.63 10.50 -20.12
C LEU A 33 23.34 11.86 -20.76
N SER A 34 22.69 11.87 -21.94
CA SER A 34 22.17 13.10 -22.53
C SER A 34 21.18 13.78 -21.58
N GLU A 35 20.95 15.10 -21.76
CA GLU A 35 20.04 15.86 -20.88
C GLU A 35 18.65 15.25 -20.77
N ASP A 36 18.15 14.61 -21.84
CA ASP A 36 16.86 13.91 -21.87
C ASP A 36 16.78 12.74 -20.89
N TYR A 37 17.92 12.07 -20.64
CA TYR A 37 18.01 10.97 -19.68
C TYR A 37 18.43 11.41 -18.29
N ALA A 38 19.24 12.46 -18.19
CA ALA A 38 19.90 12.88 -16.94
C ALA A 38 18.94 13.05 -15.77
N TYR A 39 17.72 13.48 -16.04
CA TYR A 39 16.69 13.63 -15.02
C TYR A 39 16.12 12.29 -14.55
N ARG A 40 15.88 11.33 -15.43
CA ARG A 40 15.09 10.14 -15.21
C ARG A 40 15.84 8.98 -14.57
N TYR A 41 17.10 8.82 -14.96
CA TYR A 41 17.99 7.80 -14.43
C TYR A 41 18.90 8.28 -13.31
N ARG A 42 18.68 9.49 -12.84
CA ARG A 42 19.52 10.13 -11.85
C ARG A 42 19.07 9.73 -10.44
N ASN A 43 19.84 8.83 -9.79
CA ASN A 43 19.65 8.52 -8.37
C ASN A 43 20.20 9.61 -7.44
N THR A 44 21.26 10.31 -7.87
CA THR A 44 21.83 11.44 -7.13
C THR A 44 20.77 12.54 -6.94
N GLY A 45 20.56 12.91 -5.69
CA GLY A 45 19.55 13.91 -5.31
C GLY A 45 18.21 13.31 -4.85
N PHE A 46 17.99 12.01 -5.07
CA PHE A 46 16.78 11.31 -4.65
C PHE A 46 17.01 10.42 -3.43
N ALA A 47 15.94 9.94 -2.84
CA ALA A 47 16.02 9.04 -1.71
C ALA A 47 16.52 7.65 -2.13
N LEU A 48 17.23 6.95 -1.25
CA LEU A 48 17.57 5.56 -1.46
C LEU A 48 16.27 4.74 -1.65
N GLY A 49 16.21 3.96 -2.74
CA GLY A 49 15.02 3.18 -3.09
C GLY A 49 13.87 4.01 -3.67
N GLN A 50 14.16 5.22 -4.21
CA GLN A 50 13.17 5.99 -4.97
C GLN A 50 12.53 5.13 -6.05
N ASN A 51 11.19 5.14 -6.11
CA ASN A 51 10.49 4.52 -7.20
C ASN A 51 10.54 5.39 -8.46
N TRP A 52 10.79 4.74 -9.59
CA TRP A 52 10.81 5.35 -10.93
C TRP A 52 9.84 4.59 -11.82
N GLY A 53 9.10 5.29 -12.67
CA GLY A 53 8.13 4.66 -13.55
C GLY A 53 7.44 5.67 -14.45
N TYR A 54 6.51 5.19 -15.28
CA TYR A 54 5.67 6.04 -16.12
C TYR A 54 4.55 6.67 -15.29
N GLN A 55 4.27 7.93 -15.57
CA GLN A 55 3.11 8.63 -15.02
C GLN A 55 1.92 8.44 -15.95
N ILE A 56 0.79 8.00 -15.42
CA ILE A 56 -0.45 7.89 -16.19
C ILE A 56 -1.03 9.27 -16.40
N ASP A 57 -1.39 9.56 -17.65
CA ASP A 57 -1.99 10.83 -18.05
C ASP A 57 -3.50 10.80 -17.76
N ARG A 58 -3.88 11.50 -16.71
CA ARG A 58 -5.28 11.68 -16.29
C ARG A 58 -5.80 13.07 -16.64
N SER A 59 -5.21 13.72 -17.62
CA SER A 59 -5.72 14.99 -18.13
C SER A 59 -6.98 14.78 -18.99
N VAL A 60 -7.76 15.84 -19.14
CA VAL A 60 -8.92 15.85 -20.02
C VAL A 60 -8.55 16.64 -21.29
N ASP A 61 -8.52 15.94 -22.41
CA ASP A 61 -8.27 16.53 -23.73
C ASP A 61 -9.01 15.66 -24.78
N PRO A 62 -10.30 15.92 -25.05
CA PRO A 62 -11.10 15.10 -25.96
C PRO A 62 -10.55 15.07 -27.40
N GLU A 63 -9.85 16.11 -27.84
CA GLU A 63 -9.25 16.13 -29.18
C GLU A 63 -8.12 15.10 -29.31
N LYS A 64 -7.45 14.81 -28.19
CA LYS A 64 -6.41 13.78 -28.06
C LYS A 64 -6.90 12.45 -27.47
N GLY A 65 -8.22 12.23 -27.41
CA GLY A 65 -8.81 11.01 -26.87
C GLY A 65 -8.60 10.80 -25.37
N LYS A 66 -8.50 11.88 -24.59
CA LYS A 66 -8.28 11.83 -23.14
C LYS A 66 -9.52 12.28 -22.40
N ASP A 67 -10.18 11.39 -21.68
CA ASP A 67 -11.40 11.66 -20.90
C ASP A 67 -11.13 11.88 -19.39
N GLY A 68 -9.86 11.89 -18.99
CA GLY A 68 -9.45 12.01 -17.59
C GLY A 68 -9.38 10.67 -16.85
N SER A 69 -9.80 9.56 -17.44
CA SER A 69 -9.73 8.23 -16.82
C SER A 69 -8.30 7.66 -16.77
N GLY A 70 -7.44 8.09 -17.69
CA GLY A 70 -6.10 7.57 -17.89
C GLY A 70 -6.03 6.35 -18.79
N PHE A 71 -7.15 5.96 -19.43
CA PHE A 71 -7.23 4.83 -20.36
C PHE A 71 -7.49 5.27 -21.78
N PHE A 72 -6.97 4.55 -22.75
CA PHE A 72 -7.49 4.57 -24.10
C PHE A 72 -8.83 3.82 -24.11
N ASN A 73 -9.93 4.48 -24.46
CA ASN A 73 -11.25 3.86 -24.48
C ASN A 73 -11.63 3.33 -25.86
N SER A 74 -10.91 3.75 -26.92
CA SER A 74 -11.12 3.32 -28.31
C SER A 74 -9.81 3.32 -29.12
N ASN A 75 -9.84 2.72 -30.31
CA ASN A 75 -8.74 2.84 -31.27
C ASN A 75 -8.58 4.28 -31.81
N ASP A 76 -9.66 5.03 -31.87
CA ASP A 76 -9.62 6.42 -32.28
C ASP A 76 -8.90 7.29 -31.24
N ASP A 77 -9.05 7.01 -29.94
CA ASP A 77 -8.28 7.68 -28.88
C ASP A 77 -6.78 7.44 -29.04
N ILE A 78 -6.39 6.19 -29.34
CA ILE A 78 -4.98 5.84 -29.59
C ILE A 78 -4.44 6.64 -30.78
N THR A 79 -5.19 6.70 -31.88
CA THR A 79 -4.79 7.44 -33.07
C THR A 79 -4.74 8.95 -32.82
N ASN A 80 -5.76 9.51 -32.16
CA ASN A 80 -5.88 10.93 -31.90
C ASN A 80 -4.84 11.42 -30.87
N SER A 81 -4.36 10.55 -30.00
CA SER A 81 -3.32 10.89 -29.02
C SER A 81 -2.02 11.38 -29.70
N GLY A 82 -1.76 10.92 -30.91
CA GLY A 82 -0.51 11.20 -31.65
C GLY A 82 0.73 10.55 -31.02
N LEU A 83 0.57 9.72 -29.97
CA LEU A 83 1.69 9.11 -29.25
C LEU A 83 2.12 7.81 -29.89
N LYS A 84 3.41 7.65 -30.07
CA LYS A 84 4.04 6.40 -30.47
C LYS A 84 4.59 5.69 -29.22
N TYR A 85 4.21 4.42 -29.01
CA TYR A 85 4.71 3.62 -27.89
C TYR A 85 5.87 2.71 -28.34
N GLU A 86 7.05 2.85 -27.74
CA GLU A 86 8.19 1.94 -27.95
C GLU A 86 8.18 0.79 -26.92
N ILE A 87 7.37 0.89 -25.90
CA ILE A 87 7.18 -0.14 -24.85
C ILE A 87 6.17 -1.23 -25.24
N GLY A 88 5.62 -1.18 -26.46
CA GLY A 88 4.64 -2.14 -26.98
C GLY A 88 3.56 -1.47 -27.84
N THR A 89 2.53 -2.21 -28.21
CA THR A 89 1.40 -1.69 -28.98
C THR A 89 0.21 -1.48 -28.06
N PRO A 90 -0.22 -0.24 -27.80
CA PRO A 90 -1.38 0.04 -26.94
C PRO A 90 -2.68 -0.47 -27.57
N ARG A 91 -3.63 -0.81 -26.74
CA ARG A 91 -4.99 -1.24 -27.11
C ARG A 91 -6.02 -0.52 -26.23
N PRO A 92 -7.27 -0.44 -26.63
CA PRO A 92 -8.34 0.06 -25.75
C PRO A 92 -8.32 -0.63 -24.39
N GLY A 93 -8.34 0.17 -23.32
CA GLY A 93 -8.19 -0.25 -21.94
C GLY A 93 -6.76 -0.26 -21.40
N ASP A 94 -5.76 0.05 -22.21
CA ASP A 94 -4.40 0.27 -21.75
C ASP A 94 -4.24 1.72 -21.25
N PHE A 95 -3.26 1.95 -20.37
CA PHE A 95 -2.97 3.28 -19.84
C PHE A 95 -2.38 4.23 -20.89
N ILE A 96 -2.82 5.49 -20.79
CA ILE A 96 -2.18 6.62 -21.47
C ILE A 96 -1.06 7.12 -20.57
N TYR A 97 0.15 7.30 -21.10
CA TYR A 97 1.28 7.84 -20.36
C TYR A 97 1.58 9.28 -20.75
N VAL A 98 2.14 10.02 -19.78
CA VAL A 98 2.61 11.38 -20.02
C VAL A 98 3.92 11.32 -20.80
N ASP A 99 3.94 11.98 -21.95
CA ASP A 99 5.14 12.28 -22.70
C ASP A 99 5.88 13.42 -21.98
N GLN A 100 6.94 13.08 -21.27
CA GLN A 100 7.63 13.99 -20.36
C GLN A 100 8.56 14.98 -21.08
N ASN A 101 9.06 14.62 -22.24
CA ASN A 101 9.95 15.45 -23.04
C ASN A 101 9.27 16.07 -24.27
N ASN A 102 8.00 15.75 -24.50
CA ASN A 102 7.17 16.21 -25.63
C ASN A 102 7.77 15.85 -27.01
N ASP A 103 8.38 14.65 -27.12
CA ASP A 103 8.90 14.17 -28.40
C ASP A 103 7.90 13.31 -29.20
N GLY A 104 6.71 13.07 -28.63
CA GLY A 104 5.62 12.26 -29.21
C GLY A 104 5.85 10.75 -29.07
N VAL A 105 6.87 10.32 -28.30
CA VAL A 105 7.23 8.91 -28.17
C VAL A 105 7.29 8.51 -26.70
N ILE A 106 6.49 7.52 -26.31
CA ILE A 106 6.54 6.94 -24.97
C ILE A 106 7.62 5.86 -24.92
N ASN A 107 8.71 6.15 -24.21
CA ASN A 107 9.85 5.27 -24.01
C ASN A 107 10.53 5.54 -22.67
N ASP A 108 11.72 4.96 -22.45
CA ASP A 108 12.46 5.12 -21.19
C ASP A 108 12.75 6.58 -20.80
N ARG A 109 12.67 7.52 -21.74
CA ARG A 109 12.84 8.95 -21.46
C ARG A 109 11.67 9.57 -20.70
N ASP A 110 10.53 8.88 -20.59
CA ASP A 110 9.33 9.31 -19.87
C ASP A 110 9.23 8.77 -18.46
N ILE A 111 10.24 8.01 -18.01
CA ILE A 111 10.32 7.50 -16.66
C ILE A 111 10.69 8.63 -15.69
N VAL A 112 9.85 8.83 -14.67
CA VAL A 112 10.01 9.90 -13.67
C VAL A 112 9.97 9.35 -12.25
N PRO A 113 10.43 10.11 -11.23
CA PRO A 113 10.29 9.69 -9.84
C PRO A 113 8.82 9.69 -9.44
N ILE A 114 8.35 8.56 -8.88
CA ILE A 114 6.96 8.36 -8.47
C ILE A 114 6.88 8.10 -6.97
N LYS A 115 5.96 8.80 -6.31
CA LYS A 115 5.62 8.64 -4.90
C LYS A 115 6.86 8.63 -3.99
N TYR A 116 6.97 7.62 -3.11
CA TYR A 116 7.98 7.56 -2.05
C TYR A 116 8.95 6.39 -2.25
N SER A 117 10.01 6.35 -1.44
CA SER A 117 10.94 5.24 -1.40
C SER A 117 10.24 3.91 -1.07
N SER A 118 10.72 2.84 -1.69
CA SER A 118 10.31 1.45 -1.42
C SER A 118 11.14 0.75 -0.35
N LEU A 119 12.23 1.36 0.11
CA LEU A 119 13.15 0.77 1.09
C LEU A 119 12.98 1.36 2.48
N VAL A 120 12.77 2.68 2.58
CA VAL A 120 12.74 3.37 3.87
C VAL A 120 11.49 4.24 3.97
N PRO A 121 10.53 3.92 4.86
CA PRO A 121 9.42 4.80 5.15
C PRO A 121 9.91 6.15 5.70
N LYS A 122 9.33 7.26 5.24
CA LYS A 122 9.66 8.59 5.80
C LYS A 122 9.10 8.78 7.20
N ILE A 123 7.97 8.17 7.52
CA ILE A 123 7.31 8.29 8.81
C ILE A 123 7.10 6.90 9.38
N THR A 124 7.51 6.70 10.63
CA THR A 124 7.19 5.51 11.42
C THR A 124 6.53 5.97 12.72
N TYR A 125 5.49 5.30 13.14
CA TYR A 125 4.80 5.65 14.37
C TYR A 125 4.27 4.42 15.09
N GLY A 126 4.18 4.58 16.42
CA GLY A 126 3.60 3.60 17.30
C GLY A 126 2.97 4.27 18.51
N ALA A 127 1.89 3.71 19.00
CA ALA A 127 1.23 4.15 20.22
C ALA A 127 0.82 2.93 21.05
N SER A 128 1.10 2.96 22.33
CA SER A 128 0.62 1.96 23.27
C SER A 128 -0.21 2.62 24.38
N LEU A 129 -1.29 1.95 24.75
CA LEU A 129 -2.16 2.30 25.85
C LEU A 129 -2.24 1.12 26.82
N SER A 130 -2.10 1.40 28.11
CA SER A 130 -2.29 0.43 29.19
C SER A 130 -3.21 1.02 30.24
N LEU A 131 -4.27 0.30 30.57
CA LEU A 131 -5.22 0.67 31.59
C LEU A 131 -5.34 -0.46 32.60
N GLN A 132 -5.42 -0.13 33.90
CA GLN A 132 -5.73 -1.12 34.94
C GLN A 132 -6.75 -0.51 35.90
N TRP A 133 -7.78 -1.31 36.21
CA TRP A 133 -8.82 -0.92 37.14
C TRP A 133 -9.43 -2.12 37.83
N LYS A 134 -9.28 -2.16 39.17
CA LYS A 134 -9.90 -3.19 40.03
C LYS A 134 -9.74 -4.65 39.54
N GLY A 135 -8.53 -4.99 39.11
CA GLY A 135 -8.21 -6.33 38.59
C GLY A 135 -8.45 -6.50 37.11
N ILE A 136 -9.13 -5.59 36.42
CA ILE A 136 -9.23 -5.58 34.96
C ILE A 136 -8.00 -4.82 34.42
N ASP A 137 -7.38 -5.36 33.41
CA ASP A 137 -6.32 -4.71 32.64
C ASP A 137 -6.60 -4.78 31.15
N LEU A 138 -6.33 -3.69 30.47
CA LEU A 138 -6.44 -3.56 29.02
C LEU A 138 -5.13 -2.99 28.49
N SER A 139 -4.56 -3.62 27.49
CA SER A 139 -3.45 -3.07 26.71
C SER A 139 -3.79 -3.03 25.23
N CYS A 140 -3.30 -2.02 24.55
CA CYS A 140 -3.47 -1.84 23.12
C CYS A 140 -2.17 -1.32 22.50
N LEU A 141 -1.78 -1.86 21.38
CA LEU A 141 -0.65 -1.41 20.57
C LEU A 141 -1.09 -1.13 19.15
N VAL A 142 -0.85 0.08 18.70
CA VAL A 142 -1.03 0.53 17.33
C VAL A 142 0.33 0.87 16.73
N GLN A 143 0.57 0.47 15.51
CA GLN A 143 1.79 0.84 14.77
C GLN A 143 1.46 1.14 13.31
N GLY A 144 2.34 1.87 12.64
CA GLY A 144 2.19 2.12 11.23
C GLY A 144 3.38 2.84 10.62
N VAL A 145 3.28 2.97 9.30
CA VAL A 145 4.24 3.72 8.48
C VAL A 145 3.50 4.68 7.57
N GLY A 146 4.16 5.77 7.22
CA GLY A 146 3.62 6.75 6.28
C GLY A 146 4.68 7.19 5.28
N LYS A 147 4.22 7.67 4.13
CA LYS A 147 5.08 8.07 3.02
C LYS A 147 6.03 6.95 2.61
N PHE A 148 5.45 5.82 2.27
CA PHE A 148 6.10 4.60 1.84
C PHE A 148 5.36 4.03 0.64
N SER A 149 6.08 3.60 -0.39
CA SER A 149 5.46 3.07 -1.61
C SER A 149 6.17 1.81 -2.06
N LYS A 150 5.42 0.88 -2.61
CA LYS A 150 5.94 -0.38 -3.16
C LYS A 150 5.49 -0.56 -4.60
N TYR A 151 6.35 -1.15 -5.40
CA TYR A 151 6.00 -1.61 -6.74
C TYR A 151 5.52 -3.06 -6.67
N TYR A 152 4.33 -3.30 -7.16
CA TYR A 152 3.71 -4.61 -7.26
C TYR A 152 3.56 -5.00 -8.73
N ALA A 153 4.28 -6.03 -9.15
CA ALA A 153 4.33 -6.52 -10.54
C ALA A 153 4.60 -8.02 -10.60
N ASP A 154 4.09 -8.76 -9.64
CA ASP A 154 4.34 -10.20 -9.51
C ASP A 154 3.13 -11.00 -10.05
N ALA A 155 3.27 -12.33 -10.04
CA ALA A 155 2.22 -13.25 -10.45
C ALA A 155 0.89 -12.93 -9.76
N GLY A 156 -0.18 -12.82 -10.54
CA GLY A 156 -1.50 -12.41 -10.07
C GLY A 156 -1.77 -10.90 -10.09
N ILE A 157 -0.74 -10.06 -10.14
CA ILE A 157 -0.89 -8.63 -10.43
C ILE A 157 -0.92 -8.42 -11.94
N PHE A 158 0.05 -8.99 -12.65
CA PHE A 158 0.06 -9.08 -14.10
C PHE A 158 -0.49 -10.45 -14.52
N GLU A 159 -1.62 -10.46 -15.21
CA GLU A 159 -2.37 -11.67 -15.50
C GLU A 159 -1.59 -12.66 -16.37
N GLU A 160 -0.74 -12.16 -17.30
CA GLU A 160 0.09 -12.98 -18.14
C GLU A 160 1.18 -13.74 -17.39
N LEU A 161 1.60 -13.24 -16.22
CA LEU A 161 2.61 -13.88 -15.37
C LEU A 161 2.02 -14.94 -14.46
N SER A 162 0.69 -15.04 -14.41
CA SER A 162 -0.04 -15.90 -13.48
C SER A 162 -0.68 -17.08 -14.22
N ALA A 163 -0.60 -18.25 -13.62
CA ALA A 163 -1.41 -19.39 -14.04
C ALA A 163 -2.90 -19.22 -13.64
N LYS A 164 -3.48 -18.03 -13.83
CA LYS A 164 -4.91 -17.67 -13.62
C LYS A 164 -5.29 -17.27 -12.18
N SER A 165 -4.42 -16.58 -11.46
CA SER A 165 -4.79 -15.92 -10.21
C SER A 165 -5.21 -14.48 -10.46
N TYR A 166 -6.30 -14.07 -9.82
CA TYR A 166 -6.83 -12.70 -9.89
C TYR A 166 -7.10 -12.20 -8.49
N PHE A 167 -6.94 -10.89 -8.29
CA PHE A 167 -7.27 -10.19 -7.06
C PHE A 167 -8.52 -9.34 -7.24
N ASP A 168 -9.05 -8.80 -6.15
CA ASP A 168 -10.23 -7.92 -6.13
C ASP A 168 -10.08 -6.68 -7.02
N MET A 169 -8.85 -6.12 -7.13
CA MET A 169 -8.56 -5.00 -8.02
C MET A 169 -8.95 -5.26 -9.49
N HIS A 170 -8.89 -6.51 -9.95
CA HIS A 170 -9.26 -6.90 -11.31
C HIS A 170 -10.77 -6.86 -11.58
N LEU A 171 -11.59 -6.81 -10.53
CA LEU A 171 -13.05 -6.66 -10.66
C LEU A 171 -13.42 -5.32 -11.31
N ASN A 172 -12.60 -4.29 -11.08
CA ASN A 172 -12.80 -2.94 -11.62
C ASN A 172 -12.01 -2.70 -12.93
N ARG A 173 -11.71 -3.77 -13.65
CA ARG A 173 -10.98 -3.67 -14.91
C ARG A 173 -11.75 -2.95 -15.99
N TRP A 174 -11.04 -2.35 -16.90
CA TRP A 174 -11.60 -1.88 -18.15
C TRP A 174 -12.01 -3.10 -19.03
N SER A 175 -13.18 -3.01 -19.64
CA SER A 175 -13.60 -3.84 -20.77
C SER A 175 -14.58 -3.02 -21.61
N GLU A 176 -14.69 -3.34 -22.88
CA GLU A 176 -15.61 -2.66 -23.81
C GLU A 176 -17.04 -2.63 -23.27
N ASP A 177 -17.55 -3.80 -22.81
CA ASP A 177 -18.89 -3.90 -22.22
C ASP A 177 -19.08 -2.96 -21.02
N ARG A 178 -18.14 -2.98 -20.07
CA ARG A 178 -18.20 -2.13 -18.88
C ARG A 178 -18.12 -0.64 -19.24
N TYR A 179 -17.29 -0.28 -20.20
CA TYR A 179 -17.16 1.09 -20.65
C TYR A 179 -18.44 1.57 -21.33
N GLN A 180 -19.04 0.77 -22.23
CA GLN A 180 -20.29 1.12 -22.89
C GLN A 180 -21.47 1.26 -21.91
N ARG A 181 -21.58 0.37 -20.93
CA ARG A 181 -22.60 0.46 -19.88
C ARG A 181 -22.40 1.70 -19.00
N LYS A 182 -21.16 2.07 -18.68
CA LYS A 182 -20.84 3.32 -17.98
C LYS A 182 -21.29 4.55 -18.79
N LEU A 183 -21.09 4.56 -20.10
CA LEU A 183 -21.58 5.62 -20.99
C LEU A 183 -23.12 5.71 -21.02
N GLN A 184 -23.82 4.60 -20.79
CA GLN A 184 -25.28 4.55 -20.67
C GLN A 184 -25.77 5.01 -19.28
N GLY A 185 -24.89 5.43 -18.39
CA GLY A 185 -25.22 5.97 -17.06
C GLY A 185 -25.28 4.93 -15.95
N GLU A 186 -24.81 3.70 -16.18
CA GLU A 186 -24.67 2.73 -15.10
C GLU A 186 -23.54 3.13 -14.13
N ASP A 187 -23.74 2.87 -12.84
CA ASP A 187 -22.72 3.12 -11.80
C ASP A 187 -21.62 2.05 -11.85
N ILE A 188 -20.71 2.22 -12.80
CA ILE A 188 -19.58 1.29 -13.03
C ILE A 188 -18.26 2.01 -12.76
N THR A 189 -17.53 1.52 -11.77
CA THR A 189 -16.18 1.96 -11.46
C THR A 189 -15.16 1.21 -12.33
N ILE A 190 -14.30 1.94 -13.04
CA ILE A 190 -13.18 1.38 -13.83
C ILE A 190 -11.90 2.04 -13.31
N THR A 191 -11.06 1.27 -12.64
CA THR A 191 -9.79 1.72 -12.04
C THR A 191 -8.60 0.86 -12.47
N HIS A 192 -8.85 -0.34 -13.01
CA HIS A 192 -7.82 -1.28 -13.46
C HIS A 192 -7.80 -1.33 -14.99
N PRO A 193 -6.62 -1.47 -15.63
CA PRO A 193 -6.54 -1.60 -17.09
C PRO A 193 -7.24 -2.87 -17.59
N ARG A 194 -7.34 -3.01 -18.90
CA ARG A 194 -7.85 -4.25 -19.50
C ARG A 194 -7.02 -5.44 -19.06
N LEU A 195 -7.66 -6.59 -18.88
CA LEU A 195 -6.93 -7.85 -18.66
C LEU A 195 -6.22 -8.28 -19.93
N ALA A 196 -4.98 -8.73 -19.78
CA ALA A 196 -4.16 -9.19 -20.88
C ALA A 196 -3.57 -10.57 -20.55
N ASN A 197 -3.63 -11.48 -21.53
CA ASN A 197 -2.97 -12.79 -21.47
C ASN A 197 -1.61 -12.81 -22.18
N THR A 198 -1.18 -11.65 -22.62
CA THR A 198 0.11 -11.39 -23.28
C THR A 198 0.63 -10.06 -22.80
N THR A 199 1.84 -9.68 -23.17
CA THR A 199 2.43 -8.38 -22.83
C THR A 199 1.49 -7.23 -23.17
N SER A 200 1.28 -6.35 -22.19
CA SER A 200 0.48 -5.13 -22.29
C SER A 200 1.34 -3.89 -22.03
N THR A 201 1.05 -2.79 -22.70
CA THR A 201 1.70 -1.51 -22.40
C THR A 201 1.37 -0.99 -21.01
N SER A 202 0.30 -1.49 -20.40
CA SER A 202 -0.05 -1.18 -19.01
C SER A 202 0.81 -1.94 -17.99
N HIS A 203 1.39 -3.10 -18.36
CA HIS A 203 2.17 -3.98 -17.47
C HIS A 203 3.63 -3.55 -17.40
N VAL A 204 3.85 -2.27 -17.14
CA VAL A 204 5.16 -1.67 -16.89
C VAL A 204 5.14 -0.94 -15.55
N LYS A 205 6.30 -0.58 -15.06
CA LYS A 205 6.42 0.18 -13.82
C LYS A 205 5.83 1.58 -13.98
N ASN A 206 4.68 1.83 -13.37
CA ASN A 206 3.93 3.08 -13.46
C ASN A 206 3.32 3.49 -12.11
N ASP A 207 2.66 4.64 -12.06
CA ASP A 207 2.09 5.20 -10.84
C ASP A 207 0.85 4.46 -10.31
N TYR A 208 0.26 3.55 -11.09
CA TYR A 208 -0.80 2.65 -10.64
C TYR A 208 -0.21 1.47 -9.83
N TYR A 209 0.75 0.74 -10.42
CA TYR A 209 1.38 -0.41 -9.76
C TYR A 209 2.44 -0.02 -8.71
N ILE A 210 2.89 1.23 -8.70
CA ILE A 210 3.61 1.80 -7.55
C ILE A 210 2.55 2.31 -6.57
N MET A 211 2.13 1.44 -5.65
CA MET A 211 1.05 1.73 -4.70
C MET A 211 1.58 2.42 -3.45
N ASP A 212 0.73 3.22 -2.80
CA ASP A 212 1.00 3.74 -1.46
C ASP A 212 0.81 2.62 -0.44
N ALA A 213 1.91 2.15 0.12
CA ALA A 213 1.95 1.09 1.13
C ALA A 213 1.96 1.64 2.57
N SER A 214 1.53 2.89 2.76
CA SER A 214 1.31 3.46 4.09
C SER A 214 0.15 2.75 4.78
N TYR A 215 0.31 2.48 6.07
CA TYR A 215 -0.73 1.80 6.84
C TYR A 215 -0.71 2.17 8.32
N VAL A 216 -1.84 1.90 8.98
CA VAL A 216 -2.01 1.86 10.44
C VAL A 216 -2.51 0.47 10.82
N ARG A 217 -1.90 -0.16 11.81
CA ARG A 217 -2.29 -1.48 12.27
C ARG A 217 -2.60 -1.52 13.75
N LEU A 218 -3.76 -2.07 14.10
CA LEU A 218 -4.07 -2.49 15.45
C LEU A 218 -3.31 -3.81 15.71
N LYS A 219 -2.09 -3.66 16.24
CA LYS A 219 -1.09 -4.73 16.31
C LYS A 219 -1.39 -5.75 17.39
N ASN A 220 -1.80 -5.25 18.57
CA ASN A 220 -2.13 -6.10 19.69
C ASN A 220 -3.21 -5.43 20.54
N VAL A 221 -4.15 -6.23 21.01
CA VAL A 221 -5.08 -5.85 22.09
C VAL A 221 -5.15 -7.02 23.04
N GLU A 222 -4.96 -6.74 24.33
CA GLU A 222 -5.12 -7.73 25.39
C GLU A 222 -6.05 -7.21 26.47
N LEU A 223 -7.02 -8.02 26.88
CA LEU A 223 -7.90 -7.79 28.00
C LEU A 223 -7.67 -8.88 29.03
N GLY A 224 -7.32 -8.50 30.24
CA GLY A 224 -7.08 -9.41 31.35
C GLY A 224 -7.98 -9.12 32.54
N TYR A 225 -8.20 -10.15 33.34
CA TYR A 225 -8.86 -10.03 34.62
C TYR A 225 -8.12 -10.86 35.68
N THR A 226 -7.64 -10.19 36.72
CA THR A 226 -7.00 -10.79 37.88
C THR A 226 -8.03 -11.00 38.98
N LEU A 227 -8.19 -12.23 39.43
CA LEU A 227 -9.11 -12.56 40.51
C LEU A 227 -8.71 -11.86 41.83
N PRO A 228 -9.69 -11.45 42.63
CA PRO A 228 -9.44 -11.01 43.99
C PRO A 228 -8.67 -12.06 44.82
N GLN A 229 -7.69 -11.62 45.61
CA GLN A 229 -6.83 -12.53 46.38
C GLN A 229 -7.59 -13.49 47.27
N LYS A 230 -8.78 -13.09 47.79
CA LYS A 230 -9.66 -13.99 48.57
C LYS A 230 -10.08 -15.23 47.80
N ILE A 231 -10.19 -15.14 46.48
CA ILE A 231 -10.59 -16.28 45.62
C ILE A 231 -9.36 -17.12 45.27
N SER A 232 -8.24 -16.46 44.87
CA SER A 232 -7.03 -17.19 44.49
C SER A 232 -6.41 -17.98 45.66
N SER A 233 -6.42 -17.41 46.87
CA SER A 233 -5.89 -18.07 48.06
C SER A 233 -6.69 -19.29 48.51
N PHE A 234 -7.96 -19.41 48.12
CA PHE A 234 -8.76 -20.61 48.40
C PHE A 234 -8.19 -21.89 47.75
N ILE A 235 -7.50 -21.75 46.63
CA ILE A 235 -6.83 -22.85 45.94
C ILE A 235 -5.30 -22.84 46.12
N GLY A 236 -4.80 -22.04 47.08
CA GLY A 236 -3.36 -21.93 47.38
C GLY A 236 -2.55 -21.12 46.38
N ALA A 237 -3.19 -20.40 45.48
CA ALA A 237 -2.52 -19.53 44.54
C ALA A 237 -2.43 -18.08 45.05
N GLU A 238 -1.27 -17.42 44.82
CA GLU A 238 -1.08 -16.01 45.15
C GLU A 238 -1.88 -15.13 44.15
N LYS A 239 -1.87 -15.48 42.87
CA LYS A 239 -2.51 -14.71 41.80
C LYS A 239 -3.04 -15.60 40.70
N ILE A 240 -4.26 -15.34 40.23
CA ILE A 240 -4.83 -15.97 39.04
C ILE A 240 -5.31 -14.87 38.11
N ARG A 241 -4.81 -14.86 36.88
CA ARG A 241 -5.20 -13.91 35.84
C ARG A 241 -5.67 -14.67 34.60
N PHE A 242 -6.89 -14.40 34.15
CA PHE A 242 -7.41 -14.80 32.85
C PHE A 242 -7.16 -13.68 31.85
N TYR A 243 -6.83 -14.05 30.61
CA TYR A 243 -6.67 -13.05 29.56
C TYR A 243 -7.09 -13.57 28.20
N VAL A 244 -7.47 -12.63 27.35
CA VAL A 244 -7.67 -12.83 25.93
C VAL A 244 -6.83 -11.78 25.21
N ASN A 245 -6.09 -12.18 24.19
CA ASN A 245 -5.42 -11.25 23.32
C ASN A 245 -5.65 -11.55 21.84
N GLY A 246 -5.52 -10.50 21.05
CA GLY A 246 -5.56 -10.61 19.61
C GLY A 246 -4.37 -9.86 19.00
N ASN A 247 -3.79 -10.47 17.96
CA ASN A 247 -2.68 -9.87 17.21
C ASN A 247 -3.07 -9.63 15.77
N ASN A 248 -2.55 -8.53 15.20
CA ASN A 248 -2.81 -8.10 13.83
C ASN A 248 -4.32 -8.00 13.52
N LEU A 249 -5.08 -7.40 14.44
CA LEU A 249 -6.54 -7.44 14.43
C LEU A 249 -7.14 -6.70 13.24
N TYR A 250 -6.56 -5.57 12.89
CA TYR A 250 -7.02 -4.77 11.75
C TYR A 250 -5.88 -3.91 11.18
N THR A 251 -5.89 -3.73 9.85
CA THR A 251 -4.95 -2.87 9.14
C THR A 251 -5.72 -1.92 8.24
N TRP A 252 -5.54 -0.62 8.44
CA TRP A 252 -6.00 0.43 7.52
C TRP A 252 -4.84 0.74 6.59
N HIS A 253 -5.05 0.74 5.29
CA HIS A 253 -4.01 0.98 4.29
C HIS A 253 -4.56 1.71 3.05
N HIS A 254 -3.66 2.09 2.15
CA HIS A 254 -3.96 2.81 0.91
C HIS A 254 -3.63 1.98 -0.36
N LEU A 255 -3.47 0.66 -0.22
CA LEU A 255 -3.33 -0.20 -1.39
C LEU A 255 -4.63 -0.23 -2.20
N GLU A 256 -4.52 -0.39 -3.50
CA GLU A 256 -5.66 -0.53 -4.43
C GLU A 256 -6.42 -1.85 -4.28
N THR A 257 -6.00 -2.71 -3.35
CA THR A 257 -6.56 -4.04 -3.10
C THR A 257 -6.47 -4.40 -1.63
N ASP A 258 -7.46 -5.12 -1.11
CA ASP A 258 -7.48 -5.73 0.22
C ASP A 258 -6.93 -7.18 0.21
N SER A 259 -6.53 -7.68 -0.96
CA SER A 259 -6.13 -9.08 -1.12
C SER A 259 -4.76 -9.41 -0.53
N PHE A 260 -3.93 -8.41 -0.23
CA PHE A 260 -2.62 -8.62 0.41
C PHE A 260 -2.25 -7.50 1.39
N ASP A 261 -1.30 -7.82 2.24
CA ASP A 261 -0.90 -6.96 3.37
C ASP A 261 0.17 -5.92 2.93
N PRO A 262 0.08 -4.65 3.33
CA PRO A 262 1.06 -3.62 2.97
C PRO A 262 2.49 -3.89 3.51
N GLU A 263 2.66 -4.74 4.52
CA GLU A 263 4.00 -5.16 4.97
C GLU A 263 4.63 -6.20 4.04
N GLN A 264 3.84 -6.93 3.24
CA GLN A 264 4.36 -7.92 2.31
C GLN A 264 5.15 -7.26 1.17
N THR A 265 6.15 -7.96 0.65
CA THR A 265 6.95 -7.51 -0.50
C THR A 265 6.33 -7.89 -1.84
N GLY A 266 5.32 -8.76 -1.83
CA GLY A 266 4.61 -9.18 -3.03
C GLY A 266 3.36 -10.00 -2.68
N PRO A 267 2.44 -10.17 -3.64
CA PRO A 267 1.16 -10.82 -3.43
C PRO A 267 1.26 -12.35 -3.25
N THR A 268 2.39 -12.95 -3.61
CA THR A 268 2.63 -14.39 -3.50
C THR A 268 3.12 -14.82 -2.11
N GLN A 269 3.36 -13.87 -1.22
CA GLN A 269 3.78 -14.17 0.14
C GLN A 269 2.60 -14.58 1.03
N TYR A 270 2.90 -15.41 2.02
CA TYR A 270 1.90 -15.80 3.01
C TYR A 270 1.39 -14.57 3.78
N PRO A 271 0.07 -14.35 3.87
CA PRO A 271 -0.47 -13.16 4.52
C PRO A 271 -0.19 -13.13 6.01
N THR A 272 -0.07 -11.93 6.56
CA THR A 272 0.06 -11.72 8.00
C THR A 272 -1.18 -12.25 8.71
N MET A 273 -0.99 -13.27 9.56
CA MET A 273 -2.10 -13.90 10.25
C MET A 273 -2.67 -13.04 11.36
N ARG A 274 -3.99 -13.06 11.47
CA ARG A 274 -4.72 -12.59 12.64
C ARG A 274 -4.83 -13.74 13.63
N THR A 275 -4.38 -13.53 14.87
CA THR A 275 -4.40 -14.58 15.89
C THR A 275 -5.17 -14.13 17.12
N TYR A 276 -5.87 -15.07 17.76
CA TYR A 276 -6.57 -14.87 19.02
C TYR A 276 -6.09 -15.92 20.01
N ASN A 277 -5.71 -15.49 21.20
CA ASN A 277 -5.24 -16.38 22.26
C ASN A 277 -6.08 -16.18 23.52
N PHE A 278 -6.32 -17.28 24.21
CA PHE A 278 -6.93 -17.30 25.52
C PHE A 278 -5.97 -17.97 26.49
N GLY A 279 -5.77 -17.40 27.65
CA GLY A 279 -4.83 -17.97 28.61
C GLY A 279 -5.17 -17.68 30.06
N VAL A 280 -4.50 -18.44 30.92
CA VAL A 280 -4.59 -18.30 32.38
C VAL A 280 -3.17 -18.29 32.93
N ASN A 281 -2.85 -17.29 33.73
CA ASN A 281 -1.60 -17.20 34.49
C ASN A 281 -1.91 -17.49 35.96
N VAL A 282 -1.24 -18.47 36.52
CA VAL A 282 -1.33 -18.84 37.95
C VAL A 282 0.03 -18.66 38.60
N THR A 283 0.08 -17.90 39.69
CA THR A 283 1.26 -17.73 40.53
C THR A 283 0.96 -18.34 41.89
N PHE A 284 1.88 -19.20 42.39
CA PHE A 284 1.80 -19.84 43.69
C PHE A 284 2.74 -19.23 44.69
#